data_66aeb386061c54a56c04481615b10e6a
#
_entry.id   66aeb386061c54a56c04481615b10e6a
#
_cell.length_a   1.000
_cell.length_b   1.000
_cell.length_c   1.000
_cell.angle_alpha   90.00
_cell.angle_beta   90.00
_cell.angle_gamma   90.00
#
_symmetry.space_group_name_H-M   'P 1'
#
loop_
_entity.id
_entity.type
_entity.pdbx_description
1 polymer ?
#
loop_
_entity_poly.entity_id
_entity_poly.type
_entity_poly.pdbx_seq_one_letter_code
_entity_poly.pdbx_strand_id
1 'polypeptide(L)'
;VVCPLGVGAYFEQWGFAKDSIHEEDWDTEIKLSATLSVHILPSQHFSGRFLKQNPTLWCGMAFITPKRSLYYTGDGGYGAHFKVIGKKFGGFDCVLAENGQYNLAWHPIHMLPEETAQACEDVGAKFVIPAHNSKFALARHPWQEPMARLQAASQDKTYQLLTPETGDLVLLDQQQSFSPWW
;
A
#
# COMPACT_ATOMS: atom_id res chain seq x y z
N VAL A 1 -17.04 -1.41 6.81
CA VAL A 1 -16.17 -1.17 5.63
C VAL A 1 -15.68 0.25 5.66
N VAL A 2 -14.40 0.48 5.32
CA VAL A 2 -13.84 1.82 5.05
C VAL A 2 -13.41 1.84 3.59
N CYS A 3 -13.79 2.87 2.85
CA CYS A 3 -13.47 2.98 1.44
C CYS A 3 -13.40 4.45 0.98
N PRO A 4 -12.72 4.73 -0.15
CA PRO A 4 -12.71 6.07 -0.74
C PRO A 4 -14.01 6.38 -1.48
N LEU A 5 -14.23 7.66 -1.78
CA LEU A 5 -15.44 8.18 -2.43
C LEU A 5 -15.84 7.42 -3.69
N GLY A 6 -17.11 7.09 -3.82
CA GLY A 6 -17.74 6.37 -4.93
C GLY A 6 -17.65 4.85 -4.84
N VAL A 7 -16.84 4.30 -3.92
CA VAL A 7 -16.68 2.84 -3.77
C VAL A 7 -17.79 2.24 -2.92
N GLY A 8 -18.39 3.02 -2.01
CA GLY A 8 -19.47 2.56 -1.13
C GLY A 8 -20.66 1.98 -1.87
N ALA A 9 -21.03 2.57 -3.01
CA ALA A 9 -22.13 2.08 -3.84
C ALA A 9 -21.94 0.63 -4.33
N TYR A 10 -20.69 0.18 -4.55
CA TYR A 10 -20.41 -1.21 -4.91
C TYR A 10 -20.58 -2.14 -3.70
N PHE A 11 -20.18 -1.72 -2.50
CA PHE A 11 -20.41 -2.49 -1.27
C PHE A 11 -21.90 -2.64 -0.98
N GLU A 12 -22.70 -1.58 -1.18
CA GLU A 12 -24.17 -1.68 -1.06
C GLU A 12 -24.74 -2.72 -2.06
N GLN A 13 -24.27 -2.73 -3.31
CA GLN A 13 -24.68 -3.73 -4.30
C GLN A 13 -24.26 -5.15 -3.92
N TRP A 14 -23.19 -5.32 -3.17
CA TRP A 14 -22.74 -6.62 -2.66
C TRP A 14 -23.42 -7.03 -1.34
N GLY A 15 -24.40 -6.23 -0.88
CA GLY A 15 -25.22 -6.57 0.29
C GLY A 15 -24.72 -6.06 1.61
N PHE A 16 -23.71 -5.18 1.64
CA PHE A 16 -23.30 -4.52 2.87
C PHE A 16 -24.35 -3.48 3.28
N ALA A 17 -24.67 -3.43 4.59
CA ALA A 17 -25.58 -2.42 5.11
C ALA A 17 -24.93 -1.03 5.00
N LYS A 18 -25.69 -0.04 4.54
CA LYS A 18 -25.19 1.33 4.29
C LYS A 18 -24.57 1.97 5.53
N ASP A 19 -25.13 1.75 6.69
CA ASP A 19 -24.63 2.24 7.98
C ASP A 19 -23.32 1.57 8.44
N SER A 20 -22.91 0.46 7.81
CA SER A 20 -21.62 -0.20 8.01
C SER A 20 -20.53 0.28 7.06
N ILE A 21 -20.82 1.24 6.17
CA ILE A 21 -19.89 1.75 5.17
C ILE A 21 -19.48 3.18 5.55
N HIS A 22 -18.19 3.38 5.76
CA HIS A 22 -17.56 4.67 5.94
C HIS A 22 -16.86 5.05 4.64
N GLU A 23 -17.48 5.93 3.88
CA GLU A 23 -16.98 6.42 2.59
C GLU A 23 -16.51 7.85 2.73
N GLU A 24 -15.22 8.11 2.48
CA GLU A 24 -14.61 9.40 2.74
C GLU A 24 -13.59 9.79 1.67
N ASP A 25 -13.22 11.07 1.66
CA ASP A 25 -12.19 11.63 0.79
C ASP A 25 -10.77 11.43 1.36
N TRP A 26 -9.77 11.74 0.56
CA TRP A 26 -8.37 11.78 1.02
C TRP A 26 -8.20 12.70 2.23
N ASP A 27 -7.20 12.39 3.03
CA ASP A 27 -6.83 13.09 4.26
C ASP A 27 -7.86 13.02 5.40
N THR A 28 -8.90 12.20 5.27
CA THR A 28 -9.91 11.99 6.33
C THR A 28 -9.46 10.91 7.31
N GLU A 29 -9.68 11.14 8.59
CA GLU A 29 -9.55 10.17 9.68
C GLU A 29 -10.91 9.59 10.07
N ILE A 30 -11.00 8.27 10.14
CA ILE A 30 -12.16 7.51 10.57
C ILE A 30 -11.82 6.76 11.85
N LYS A 31 -12.46 7.10 12.97
CA LYS A 31 -12.27 6.41 14.25
C LYS A 31 -13.17 5.18 14.31
N LEU A 32 -12.57 3.99 14.17
CA LEU A 32 -13.29 2.72 14.24
C LEU A 32 -13.49 2.23 15.67
N SER A 33 -12.62 2.65 16.60
CA SER A 33 -12.75 2.34 18.03
C SER A 33 -11.99 3.38 18.87
N ALA A 34 -11.99 3.22 20.18
CA ALA A 34 -11.19 4.05 21.08
C ALA A 34 -9.65 3.91 20.83
N THR A 35 -9.23 2.85 20.15
CA THR A 35 -7.80 2.54 19.96
C THR A 35 -7.39 2.32 18.49
N LEU A 36 -8.29 2.50 17.54
CA LEU A 36 -8.00 2.32 16.12
C LEU A 36 -8.62 3.44 15.29
N SER A 37 -7.77 4.21 14.63
CA SER A 37 -8.14 5.11 13.52
C SER A 37 -7.64 4.56 12.19
N VAL A 38 -8.41 4.80 11.14
CA VAL A 38 -8.03 4.57 9.74
C VAL A 38 -8.01 5.91 9.03
N HIS A 39 -6.94 6.19 8.31
CA HIS A 39 -6.83 7.39 7.46
C HIS A 39 -6.88 6.99 6.00
N ILE A 40 -7.74 7.62 5.22
CA ILE A 40 -7.74 7.52 3.76
C ILE A 40 -6.72 8.53 3.24
N LEU A 41 -5.75 8.04 2.46
CA LEU A 41 -4.59 8.82 2.03
C LEU A 41 -4.48 8.86 0.50
N PRO A 42 -3.94 9.94 -0.06
CA PRO A 42 -3.72 10.04 -1.50
C PRO A 42 -2.79 8.93 -2.01
N SER A 43 -3.07 8.48 -3.20
CA SER A 43 -2.26 7.57 -4.01
C SER A 43 -2.24 8.07 -5.45
N GLN A 44 -1.29 7.65 -6.25
CA GLN A 44 -1.17 8.06 -7.65
C GLN A 44 -1.63 6.92 -8.57
N HIS A 45 -2.92 6.79 -8.74
CA HIS A 45 -3.54 5.73 -9.54
C HIS A 45 -4.73 6.29 -10.34
N PHE A 46 -5.63 5.42 -10.77
CA PHE A 46 -6.93 5.76 -11.36
C PHE A 46 -7.95 4.67 -11.01
N SER A 47 -9.22 4.96 -11.23
CA SER A 47 -10.27 3.93 -11.21
C SER A 47 -10.96 3.84 -12.55
N GLY A 48 -11.43 2.65 -12.94
CA GLY A 48 -12.17 2.49 -14.18
C GLY A 48 -12.45 1.04 -14.54
N ARG A 49 -13.54 0.88 -15.29
CA ARG A 49 -13.94 -0.36 -15.96
C ARG A 49 -14.56 -0.02 -17.30
N PHE A 50 -14.10 -0.68 -18.36
CA PHE A 50 -14.54 -0.44 -19.73
C PHE A 50 -14.40 1.03 -20.16
N LEU A 51 -15.52 1.66 -20.53
CA LEU A 51 -15.57 3.03 -21.06
C LEU A 51 -15.65 4.11 -19.96
N LYS A 52 -15.93 3.75 -18.70
CA LYS A 52 -15.96 4.71 -17.59
C LYS A 52 -14.60 4.80 -16.94
N GLN A 53 -14.04 6.01 -16.91
CA GLN A 53 -12.80 6.33 -16.22
C GLN A 53 -13.11 7.18 -14.98
N ASN A 54 -12.40 6.91 -13.90
CA ASN A 54 -12.48 7.64 -12.63
C ASN A 54 -13.88 7.78 -12.02
N PRO A 55 -14.72 6.71 -12.01
CA PRO A 55 -16.03 6.77 -11.38
C PRO A 55 -15.96 6.76 -9.84
N THR A 56 -14.81 6.40 -9.28
CA THR A 56 -14.54 6.37 -7.84
C THR A 56 -13.18 6.98 -7.56
N LEU A 57 -12.96 7.37 -6.33
CA LEU A 57 -11.63 7.67 -5.85
C LEU A 57 -10.86 6.37 -5.57
N TRP A 58 -9.54 6.46 -5.39
CA TRP A 58 -8.60 5.39 -4.98
C TRP A 58 -7.76 5.92 -3.83
N CYS A 59 -7.11 5.04 -3.07
CA CYS A 59 -6.38 5.48 -1.88
C CYS A 59 -5.32 4.48 -1.41
N GLY A 60 -4.35 4.99 -0.66
CA GLY A 60 -3.66 4.26 0.38
C GLY A 60 -4.42 4.37 1.71
N MET A 61 -4.06 3.57 2.70
CA MET A 61 -4.68 3.59 4.03
C MET A 61 -3.63 3.49 5.14
N ALA A 62 -3.73 4.39 6.13
CA ALA A 62 -2.95 4.25 7.35
C ALA A 62 -3.84 3.78 8.51
N PHE A 63 -3.34 2.81 9.26
CA PHE A 63 -3.99 2.24 10.44
C PHE A 63 -3.18 2.64 11.66
N ILE A 64 -3.77 3.46 12.52
CA ILE A 64 -3.09 4.07 13.66
C ILE A 64 -3.69 3.56 14.96
N THR A 65 -2.83 3.02 15.82
CA THR A 65 -3.14 2.64 17.19
C THR A 65 -2.19 3.33 18.16
N PRO A 66 -2.45 3.35 19.49
CA PRO A 66 -1.50 3.87 20.47
C PRO A 66 -0.13 3.20 20.49
N LYS A 67 -0.02 1.98 19.92
CA LYS A 67 1.20 1.16 19.96
C LYS A 67 1.83 0.94 18.60
N ARG A 68 1.08 1.03 17.50
CA ARG A 68 1.52 0.66 16.16
C ARG A 68 0.91 1.55 15.10
N SER A 69 1.69 1.81 14.08
CA SER A 69 1.26 2.49 12.85
C SER A 69 1.59 1.62 11.64
N LEU A 70 0.58 1.35 10.83
CA LEU A 70 0.72 0.60 9.58
C LEU A 70 0.27 1.48 8.42
N TYR A 71 0.95 1.39 7.28
CA TYR A 71 0.54 2.05 6.05
C TYR A 71 0.48 1.04 4.92
N TYR A 72 -0.66 0.97 4.24
CA TYR A 72 -0.85 0.28 2.98
C TYR A 72 -0.90 1.32 1.87
N THR A 73 0.02 1.25 0.91
CA THR A 73 0.13 2.27 -0.14
C THR A 73 -1.07 2.30 -1.09
N GLY A 74 -1.82 1.19 -1.18
CA GLY A 74 -2.68 0.94 -2.32
C GLY A 74 -1.85 0.71 -3.58
N ASP A 75 -2.49 0.53 -4.72
CA ASP A 75 -1.82 0.56 -6.01
C ASP A 75 -1.49 2.01 -6.36
N GLY A 76 -0.32 2.26 -6.93
CA GLY A 76 0.04 3.63 -7.27
C GLY A 76 1.46 3.81 -7.78
N GLY A 77 1.66 4.87 -8.57
CA GLY A 77 2.96 5.34 -8.99
C GLY A 77 3.68 6.13 -7.89
N TYR A 78 4.98 6.30 -8.06
CA TYR A 78 5.79 7.12 -7.16
C TYR A 78 5.47 8.62 -7.32
N GLY A 79 5.39 9.32 -6.18
CA GLY A 79 5.14 10.76 -6.18
C GLY A 79 5.46 11.45 -4.85
N ALA A 80 5.33 12.77 -4.85
CA ALA A 80 5.64 13.60 -3.67
C ALA A 80 4.75 13.31 -2.45
N HIS A 81 3.60 12.67 -2.65
CA HIS A 81 2.67 12.33 -1.58
C HIS A 81 3.32 11.42 -0.52
N PHE A 82 4.26 10.54 -0.86
CA PHE A 82 4.95 9.69 0.11
C PHE A 82 5.72 10.52 1.15
N LYS A 83 6.46 11.56 0.74
CA LYS A 83 7.14 12.47 1.66
C LYS A 83 6.17 13.25 2.54
N VAL A 84 5.05 13.69 1.98
CA VAL A 84 4.01 14.42 2.71
C VAL A 84 3.39 13.51 3.78
N ILE A 85 3.06 12.26 3.41
CA ILE A 85 2.52 11.25 4.33
C ILE A 85 3.54 10.94 5.43
N GLY A 86 4.79 10.67 5.08
CA GLY A 86 5.85 10.40 6.05
C GLY A 86 6.01 11.55 7.06
N LYS A 87 6.01 12.79 6.59
CA LYS A 87 6.06 13.98 7.47
C LYS A 87 4.82 14.11 8.36
N LYS A 88 3.63 13.83 7.82
CA LYS A 88 2.35 13.93 8.55
C LYS A 88 2.28 12.95 9.71
N PHE A 89 2.74 11.72 9.53
CA PHE A 89 2.64 10.65 10.53
C PHE A 89 3.93 10.42 11.35
N GLY A 90 5.05 11.01 10.94
CA GLY A 90 6.34 10.80 11.61
C GLY A 90 6.95 9.42 11.34
N GLY A 91 6.55 8.76 10.26
CA GLY A 91 6.94 7.42 9.86
C GLY A 91 5.94 6.34 10.27
N PHE A 92 6.22 5.08 9.88
CA PHE A 92 5.36 3.93 10.13
C PHE A 92 6.16 2.74 10.66
N ASP A 93 5.57 1.98 11.58
CA ASP A 93 6.17 0.74 12.05
C ASP A 93 6.24 -0.31 10.93
N CYS A 94 5.21 -0.37 10.07
CA CYS A 94 5.23 -1.24 8.90
C CYS A 94 4.53 -0.60 7.71
N VAL A 95 5.11 -0.76 6.53
CA VAL A 95 4.53 -0.35 5.25
C VAL A 95 4.31 -1.58 4.39
N LEU A 96 3.05 -1.79 3.97
CA LEU A 96 2.72 -2.74 2.91
C LEU A 96 2.75 -1.96 1.60
N ALA A 97 3.80 -2.15 0.81
CA ALA A 97 4.08 -1.35 -0.36
C ALA A 97 3.77 -2.10 -1.66
N GLU A 98 3.08 -1.41 -2.57
CA GLU A 98 2.91 -1.91 -3.93
C GLU A 98 4.27 -2.18 -4.55
N ASN A 99 4.46 -3.39 -5.08
CA ASN A 99 5.72 -3.83 -5.71
C ASN A 99 5.47 -5.01 -6.65
N GLY A 100 4.88 -4.78 -7.78
CA GLY A 100 4.62 -5.95 -8.60
C GLY A 100 4.32 -5.72 -10.05
N GLN A 101 3.32 -5.00 -10.38
CA GLN A 101 2.78 -4.99 -11.74
C GLN A 101 3.20 -3.72 -12.49
N TYR A 102 4.50 -3.52 -12.70
CA TYR A 102 5.02 -2.34 -13.36
C TYR A 102 5.25 -2.55 -14.86
N ASN A 103 5.13 -1.47 -15.61
CA ASN A 103 5.52 -1.38 -17.01
C ASN A 103 5.76 0.09 -17.35
N LEU A 104 6.68 0.38 -18.25
CA LEU A 104 6.96 1.75 -18.69
C LEU A 104 5.73 2.44 -19.30
N ALA A 105 4.81 1.66 -19.90
CA ALA A 105 3.57 2.21 -20.48
C ALA A 105 2.56 2.70 -19.43
N TRP A 106 2.63 2.22 -18.20
CA TRP A 106 1.79 2.66 -17.07
C TRP A 106 2.57 3.03 -15.82
N HIS A 107 3.84 3.40 -15.99
CA HIS A 107 4.72 3.86 -14.93
C HIS A 107 4.10 4.93 -14.01
N PRO A 108 3.26 5.89 -14.49
CA PRO A 108 2.63 6.87 -13.60
C PRO A 108 1.69 6.28 -12.55
N ILE A 109 1.22 5.03 -12.73
CA ILE A 109 0.22 4.39 -11.86
C ILE A 109 0.71 3.11 -11.17
N HIS A 110 1.94 2.68 -11.45
CA HIS A 110 2.61 1.57 -10.75
C HIS A 110 4.10 1.87 -10.63
N MET A 111 4.63 1.71 -9.41
CA MET A 111 6.03 1.96 -9.11
C MET A 111 6.95 0.91 -9.74
N LEU A 112 8.12 1.35 -10.22
CA LEU A 112 9.26 0.45 -10.38
C LEU A 112 9.75 -0.02 -9.00
N PRO A 113 10.36 -1.20 -8.87
CA PRO A 113 10.83 -1.69 -7.57
C PRO A 113 11.80 -0.73 -6.85
N GLU A 114 12.63 0.00 -7.58
CA GLU A 114 13.52 1.03 -7.03
C GLU A 114 12.74 2.24 -6.49
N GLU A 115 11.63 2.58 -7.12
CA GLU A 115 10.74 3.63 -6.65
C GLU A 115 9.94 3.18 -5.43
N THR A 116 9.53 1.91 -5.38
CA THR A 116 8.94 1.31 -4.16
C THR A 116 9.92 1.41 -2.99
N ALA A 117 11.21 1.07 -3.22
CA ALA A 117 12.24 1.23 -2.20
C ALA A 117 12.38 2.69 -1.73
N GLN A 118 12.34 3.64 -2.66
CA GLN A 118 12.42 5.06 -2.32
C GLN A 118 11.15 5.57 -1.63
N ALA A 119 9.96 5.13 -2.05
CA ALA A 119 8.69 5.47 -1.40
C ALA A 119 8.66 5.03 0.07
N CYS A 120 9.14 3.81 0.35
CA CYS A 120 9.25 3.29 1.71
C CYS A 120 10.22 4.09 2.59
N GLU A 121 11.34 4.55 2.01
CA GLU A 121 12.26 5.48 2.68
C GLU A 121 11.59 6.83 2.95
N ASP A 122 10.91 7.40 1.95
CA ASP A 122 10.25 8.71 2.02
C ASP A 122 9.12 8.76 3.07
N VAL A 123 8.40 7.67 3.27
CA VAL A 123 7.37 7.59 4.33
C VAL A 123 7.94 7.28 5.71
N GLY A 124 9.24 6.99 5.82
CA GLY A 124 9.88 6.66 7.10
C GLY A 124 9.46 5.29 7.63
N ALA A 125 9.43 4.27 6.79
CA ALA A 125 9.13 2.91 7.19
C ALA A 125 10.22 2.35 8.12
N LYS A 126 9.82 1.54 9.14
CA LYS A 126 10.76 0.70 9.90
C LYS A 126 10.84 -0.70 9.29
N PHE A 127 9.69 -1.26 8.95
CA PHE A 127 9.57 -2.54 8.24
C PHE A 127 8.79 -2.34 6.94
N VAL A 128 9.18 -3.06 5.89
CA VAL A 128 8.50 -3.04 4.59
C VAL A 128 8.14 -4.47 4.20
N ILE A 129 6.89 -4.67 3.80
CA ILE A 129 6.39 -5.91 3.22
C ILE A 129 5.89 -5.58 1.80
N PRO A 130 6.48 -6.18 0.75
CA PRO A 130 6.01 -5.97 -0.61
C PRO A 130 4.64 -6.62 -0.84
N ALA A 131 3.74 -5.87 -1.46
CA ALA A 131 2.40 -6.29 -1.82
C ALA A 131 2.19 -6.23 -3.34
N HIS A 132 1.03 -6.66 -3.82
CA HIS A 132 0.63 -6.59 -5.23
C HIS A 132 1.51 -7.42 -6.18
N ASN A 133 2.09 -8.51 -5.69
CA ASN A 133 3.00 -9.39 -6.44
C ASN A 133 2.61 -10.87 -6.31
N SER A 134 3.26 -11.73 -7.09
CA SER A 134 3.28 -13.19 -6.94
C SER A 134 1.94 -13.94 -7.07
N LYS A 135 0.85 -13.27 -7.48
CA LYS A 135 -0.47 -13.89 -7.64
C LYS A 135 -0.92 -13.96 -9.10
N PHE A 136 -0.86 -12.86 -9.83
CA PHE A 136 -1.29 -12.74 -11.21
C PHE A 136 -0.20 -12.11 -12.06
N ALA A 137 -0.09 -12.52 -13.33
CA ALA A 137 0.76 -11.88 -14.32
C ALA A 137 -0.07 -10.89 -15.14
N LEU A 138 0.01 -9.60 -14.82
CA LEU A 138 -0.57 -8.49 -15.58
C LEU A 138 0.48 -7.82 -16.46
N ALA A 139 1.67 -7.60 -15.92
CA ALA A 139 2.81 -7.04 -16.62
C ALA A 139 3.65 -8.13 -17.30
N ARG A 140 4.59 -7.72 -18.17
CA ARG A 140 5.42 -8.63 -18.98
C ARG A 140 6.81 -8.87 -18.41
N HIS A 141 7.09 -8.50 -17.16
CA HIS A 141 8.34 -8.85 -16.49
C HIS A 141 8.28 -10.30 -15.94
N PRO A 142 9.40 -10.97 -15.71
CA PRO A 142 9.44 -12.22 -14.95
C PRO A 142 8.81 -12.04 -13.58
N TRP A 143 8.10 -13.06 -13.09
CA TRP A 143 7.35 -12.93 -11.82
C TRP A 143 8.24 -12.69 -10.59
N GLN A 144 9.49 -13.16 -10.62
CA GLN A 144 10.48 -12.98 -9.55
C GLN A 144 11.10 -11.58 -9.56
N GLU A 145 11.12 -10.92 -10.72
CA GLU A 145 11.88 -9.68 -10.93
C GLU A 145 11.52 -8.56 -9.95
N PRO A 146 10.23 -8.30 -9.65
CA PRO A 146 9.87 -7.26 -8.67
C PRO A 146 10.52 -7.46 -7.31
N MET A 147 10.53 -8.70 -6.82
CA MET A 147 11.08 -9.04 -5.51
C MET A 147 12.61 -8.93 -5.50
N ALA A 148 13.27 -9.48 -6.51
CA ALA A 148 14.73 -9.44 -6.63
C ALA A 148 15.25 -8.00 -6.76
N ARG A 149 14.59 -7.16 -7.57
CA ARG A 149 14.96 -5.75 -7.73
C ARG A 149 14.69 -4.92 -6.47
N LEU A 150 13.55 -5.13 -5.80
CA LEU A 150 13.27 -4.46 -4.54
C LEU A 150 14.29 -4.85 -3.46
N GLN A 151 14.64 -6.13 -3.35
CA GLN A 151 15.66 -6.60 -2.42
C GLN A 151 17.00 -5.90 -2.68
N ALA A 152 17.43 -5.81 -3.94
CA ALA A 152 18.65 -5.11 -4.31
C ALA A 152 18.59 -3.61 -3.97
N ALA A 153 17.48 -2.93 -4.28
CA ALA A 153 17.28 -1.51 -4.03
C ALA A 153 17.12 -1.16 -2.54
N SER A 154 16.84 -2.16 -1.70
CA SER A 154 16.65 -1.98 -0.25
C SER A 154 17.92 -2.14 0.58
N GLN A 155 19.04 -2.55 -0.01
CA GLN A 155 20.27 -2.86 0.74
C GLN A 155 20.82 -1.69 1.54
N ASP A 156 20.73 -0.48 1.01
CA ASP A 156 21.27 0.75 1.61
C ASP A 156 20.16 1.62 2.25
N LYS A 157 18.97 1.07 2.47
CA LYS A 157 17.84 1.78 3.06
C LYS A 157 17.81 1.67 4.57
N THR A 158 17.11 2.61 5.22
CA THR A 158 17.02 2.69 6.69
C THR A 158 16.01 1.72 7.29
N TYR A 159 15.15 1.11 6.47
CA TYR A 159 14.15 0.13 6.89
C TYR A 159 14.65 -1.31 6.73
N GLN A 160 13.97 -2.25 7.38
CA GLN A 160 14.15 -3.67 7.14
C GLN A 160 13.10 -4.17 6.14
N LEU A 161 13.54 -4.77 5.03
CA LEU A 161 12.67 -5.47 4.09
C LEU A 161 12.33 -6.85 4.65
N LEU A 162 11.04 -7.17 4.76
CA LEU A 162 10.49 -8.45 5.16
C LEU A 162 9.79 -9.09 3.97
N THR A 163 10.16 -10.32 3.66
CA THR A 163 9.66 -11.04 2.48
C THR A 163 9.04 -12.39 2.88
N PRO A 164 7.96 -12.37 3.70
CA PRO A 164 7.30 -13.61 4.11
C PRO A 164 6.69 -14.33 2.91
N GLU A 165 6.68 -15.66 2.94
CA GLU A 165 5.80 -16.43 2.06
C GLU A 165 4.34 -16.20 2.45
N THR A 166 3.42 -16.45 1.52
CA THR A 166 1.98 -16.31 1.80
C THR A 166 1.56 -17.29 2.90
N GLY A 167 1.12 -16.74 4.03
CA GLY A 167 0.73 -17.50 5.22
C GLY A 167 1.73 -17.45 6.38
N ASP A 168 2.93 -16.93 6.17
CA ASP A 168 3.89 -16.72 7.23
C ASP A 168 3.43 -15.66 8.23
N LEU A 169 3.77 -15.86 9.49
CA LEU A 169 3.51 -14.90 10.56
C LEU A 169 4.64 -13.88 10.65
N VAL A 170 4.29 -12.60 10.54
CA VAL A 170 5.21 -11.48 10.75
C VAL A 170 4.97 -10.84 12.11
N LEU A 171 6.01 -10.75 12.94
CA LEU A 171 5.98 -10.15 14.27
C LEU A 171 6.85 -8.89 14.28
N LEU A 172 6.23 -7.71 14.32
CA LEU A 172 6.92 -6.41 14.19
C LEU A 172 7.72 -5.97 15.44
N ASP A 173 7.65 -6.72 16.53
CA ASP A 173 8.41 -6.52 17.76
C ASP A 173 9.58 -7.49 17.93
N GLN A 174 9.84 -8.32 16.94
CA GLN A 174 10.93 -9.29 16.90
C GLN A 174 11.75 -9.11 15.62
N GLN A 175 13.03 -9.36 15.74
CA GLN A 175 13.90 -9.42 14.56
C GLN A 175 13.59 -10.71 13.80
N GLN A 176 13.22 -10.61 12.53
CA GLN A 176 12.90 -11.73 11.65
C GLN A 176 13.68 -11.62 10.35
N SER A 177 13.99 -12.76 9.78
CA SER A 177 14.58 -12.86 8.44
C SER A 177 13.81 -13.90 7.64
N PHE A 178 13.62 -13.63 6.36
CA PHE A 178 12.96 -14.51 5.42
C PHE A 178 13.94 -14.84 4.30
N SER A 179 13.98 -16.10 3.91
CA SER A 179 14.77 -16.54 2.75
C SER A 179 14.09 -16.12 1.46
N PRO A 180 14.83 -15.78 0.39
CA PRO A 180 14.25 -15.59 -0.93
C PRO A 180 13.54 -16.87 -1.38
N TRP A 181 12.25 -16.76 -1.68
CA TRP A 181 11.39 -17.87 -2.12
C TRP A 181 10.92 -17.70 -3.58
N TRP A 182 11.28 -16.57 -4.21
CA TRP A 182 10.99 -16.24 -5.60
C TRP A 182 12.06 -16.64 -6.59
#